data_485cd6cfecc79326e802080997998231
#
_entry.id   485cd6cfecc79326e802080997998231
#
_cell.length_a   1.000
_cell.length_b   1.000
_cell.length_c   1.000
_cell.angle_alpha   90.00
_cell.angle_beta   90.00
_cell.angle_gamma   90.00
#
_symmetry.space_group_name_H-M   'P 1'
#
loop_
_entity.id
_entity.type
_entity.pdbx_description
1 polymer ?
#
loop_
_entity_poly.entity_id
_entity_poly.type
_entity_poly.pdbx_seq_one_letter_code
_entity_poly.pdbx_strand_id
1 'polypeptide(L)'
;MPKITDRNGVRALMKRGAQLVEVLPAKEFEAEHISGAINIPLAEVPRRMNELDPTSPIIVYCEDYQCDLSPRAAVRLELLGFKDVYDYAAGKVDWKASGLPTEGKEVDTKTIGRMARRDVPTCRMDERVSDVAERMRATGWDIAVVLAEGDIVVGEIDKRIAEEHPREDCGNVMKEGPSTYRANVPIDEIEPKLKKTDYAIVSTTSGELLGVFERQQIVETRREEAMAGSR
;
A
#
# COMPACT_ATOMS: atom_id res chain seq x y z
N MET A 1 -19.62 15.29 15.04
CA MET A 1 -18.28 14.67 15.22
C MET A 1 -17.78 14.25 13.85
N PRO A 2 -16.50 14.49 13.55
CA PRO A 2 -15.90 14.12 12.28
C PRO A 2 -16.09 12.62 11.99
N LYS A 3 -16.30 12.30 10.73
CA LYS A 3 -16.45 10.93 10.27
C LYS A 3 -15.05 10.32 10.13
N ILE A 4 -14.84 9.13 10.69
CA ILE A 4 -13.58 8.41 10.46
C ILE A 4 -13.69 7.68 9.13
N THR A 5 -12.63 7.71 8.33
CA THR A 5 -12.54 6.99 7.06
C THR A 5 -11.26 6.18 6.97
N ASP A 6 -11.31 5.11 6.21
CA ASP A 6 -10.16 4.29 5.85
C ASP A 6 -9.61 4.69 4.47
N ARG A 7 -8.53 4.06 4.05
CA ARG A 7 -7.89 4.27 2.75
C ARG A 7 -8.84 4.11 1.57
N ASN A 8 -9.74 3.11 1.61
CA ASN A 8 -10.69 2.85 0.53
C ASN A 8 -11.77 3.94 0.49
N GLY A 9 -12.23 4.40 1.65
CA GLY A 9 -13.12 5.54 1.79
C GLY A 9 -12.49 6.83 1.27
N VAL A 10 -11.21 7.11 1.60
CA VAL A 10 -10.46 8.25 1.04
C VAL A 10 -10.47 8.20 -0.48
N ARG A 11 -10.10 7.07 -1.09
CA ARG A 11 -10.09 6.91 -2.56
C ARG A 11 -11.47 7.10 -3.18
N ALA A 12 -12.50 6.60 -2.54
CA ALA A 12 -13.89 6.77 -3.00
C ALA A 12 -14.36 8.23 -2.92
N LEU A 13 -14.02 8.92 -1.84
CA LEU A 13 -14.34 10.34 -1.64
C LEU A 13 -13.57 11.23 -2.63
N MET A 14 -12.28 10.99 -2.85
CA MET A 14 -11.49 11.73 -3.85
C MET A 14 -12.08 11.60 -5.26
N LYS A 15 -12.54 10.42 -5.67
CA LYS A 15 -13.25 10.22 -6.95
C LYS A 15 -14.54 11.04 -7.07
N ARG A 16 -15.11 11.45 -5.94
CA ARG A 16 -16.31 12.28 -5.85
C ARG A 16 -15.98 13.77 -5.67
N GLY A 17 -14.72 14.16 -5.79
CA GLY A 17 -14.27 15.55 -5.68
C GLY A 17 -13.97 16.01 -4.27
N ALA A 18 -13.73 15.10 -3.32
CA ALA A 18 -13.29 15.51 -1.99
C ALA A 18 -11.93 16.22 -2.02
N GLN A 19 -11.78 17.23 -1.19
CA GLN A 19 -10.53 17.94 -0.95
C GLN A 19 -9.71 17.20 0.10
N LEU A 20 -8.48 16.85 -0.24
CA LEU A 20 -7.55 16.14 0.67
C LEU A 20 -6.58 17.15 1.28
N VAL A 21 -6.51 17.20 2.60
CA VAL A 21 -5.74 18.20 3.36
C VAL A 21 -4.77 17.55 4.30
N GLU A 22 -3.47 17.76 4.09
CA GLU A 22 -2.43 17.41 5.06
C GLU A 22 -2.29 18.53 6.09
N VAL A 23 -2.38 18.16 7.37
CA VAL A 23 -2.34 19.12 8.48
C VAL A 23 -1.00 19.15 9.22
N LEU A 24 0.02 18.49 8.66
CA LEU A 24 1.40 18.57 9.11
C LEU A 24 2.05 19.90 8.72
N PRO A 25 3.18 20.28 9.35
CA PRO A 25 3.98 21.42 8.94
C PRO A 25 4.39 21.35 7.45
N ALA A 26 4.60 22.52 6.84
CA ALA A 26 4.94 22.60 5.42
C ALA A 26 6.19 21.80 5.02
N LYS A 27 7.17 21.67 5.91
CA LYS A 27 8.38 20.90 5.65
C LYS A 27 8.08 19.42 5.40
N GLU A 28 7.21 18.81 6.21
CA GLU A 28 6.80 17.41 6.07
C GLU A 28 5.99 17.19 4.80
N PHE A 29 5.13 18.16 4.44
CA PHE A 29 4.39 18.14 3.19
C PHE A 29 5.31 18.24 1.97
N GLU A 30 6.27 19.16 1.99
CA GLU A 30 7.23 19.32 0.90
C GLU A 30 8.13 18.08 0.72
N ALA A 31 8.45 17.39 1.82
CA ALA A 31 9.22 16.17 1.79
C ALA A 31 8.43 15.06 1.07
N GLU A 32 7.25 14.75 1.55
CA GLU A 32 6.37 13.77 0.90
C GLU A 32 4.93 13.90 1.40
N HIS A 33 3.96 13.91 0.49
CA HIS A 33 2.53 13.97 0.80
C HIS A 33 1.71 13.08 -0.16
N ILE A 34 0.47 12.82 0.18
CA ILE A 34 -0.47 12.08 -0.68
C ILE A 34 -0.76 12.91 -1.93
N SER A 35 -0.63 12.30 -3.11
CA SER A 35 -0.85 13.00 -4.40
C SER A 35 -2.19 13.71 -4.47
N GLY A 36 -2.15 14.97 -4.85
CA GLY A 36 -3.33 15.85 -4.95
C GLY A 36 -3.80 16.43 -3.63
N ALA A 37 -3.06 16.28 -2.55
CA ALA A 37 -3.35 16.95 -1.28
C ALA A 37 -2.90 18.42 -1.31
N ILE A 38 -3.57 19.26 -0.52
CA ILE A 38 -3.10 20.59 -0.17
C ILE A 38 -2.59 20.60 1.26
N ASN A 39 -1.67 21.50 1.57
CA ASN A 39 -1.14 21.65 2.93
C ASN A 39 -1.81 22.82 3.65
N ILE A 40 -2.51 22.52 4.74
CA ILE A 40 -2.99 23.52 5.70
C ILE A 40 -2.64 23.03 7.10
N PRO A 41 -1.48 23.41 7.65
CA PRO A 41 -1.07 23.05 9.00
C PRO A 41 -2.16 23.37 10.03
N LEU A 42 -2.35 22.50 11.03
CA LEU A 42 -3.42 22.64 12.03
C LEU A 42 -3.54 24.07 12.60
N ALA A 43 -2.40 24.71 12.88
CA ALA A 43 -2.37 26.07 13.43
C ALA A 43 -2.89 27.14 12.46
N GLU A 44 -2.87 26.85 11.16
CA GLU A 44 -3.27 27.77 10.09
C GLU A 44 -4.74 27.58 9.65
N VAL A 45 -5.37 26.48 10.02
CA VAL A 45 -6.76 26.16 9.62
C VAL A 45 -7.72 27.33 9.77
N PRO A 46 -7.75 28.10 10.90
CA PRO A 46 -8.67 29.21 11.03
C PRO A 46 -8.41 30.37 10.07
N ARG A 47 -7.17 30.53 9.59
CA ARG A 47 -6.79 31.63 8.71
C ARG A 47 -6.92 31.26 7.23
N ARG A 48 -6.80 29.96 6.92
CA ARG A 48 -6.74 29.44 5.55
C ARG A 48 -7.96 28.59 5.18
N MET A 49 -8.96 28.51 6.03
CA MET A 49 -10.20 27.78 5.74
C MET A 49 -10.94 28.26 4.49
N ASN A 50 -10.73 29.49 4.06
CA ASN A 50 -11.29 30.04 2.84
C ASN A 50 -10.66 29.49 1.55
N GLU A 51 -9.57 28.72 1.66
CA GLU A 51 -9.01 27.95 0.55
C GLU A 51 -9.81 26.67 0.28
N LEU A 52 -10.69 26.27 1.22
CA LEU A 52 -11.51 25.08 1.13
C LEU A 52 -12.91 25.41 0.63
N ASP A 53 -13.42 24.59 -0.28
CA ASP A 53 -14.82 24.64 -0.71
C ASP A 53 -15.73 24.00 0.35
N PRO A 54 -16.62 24.78 1.00
CA PRO A 54 -17.49 24.26 2.05
C PRO A 54 -18.60 23.34 1.54
N THR A 55 -18.79 23.23 0.22
CA THR A 55 -19.79 22.36 -0.42
C THR A 55 -19.26 20.98 -0.78
N SER A 56 -17.95 20.81 -0.78
CA SER A 56 -17.26 19.54 -1.09
C SER A 56 -16.83 18.83 0.19
N PRO A 57 -16.81 17.49 0.20
CA PRO A 57 -16.25 16.73 1.32
C PRO A 57 -14.78 17.12 1.56
N ILE A 58 -14.37 17.20 2.83
CA ILE A 58 -13.00 17.50 3.22
C ILE A 58 -12.45 16.29 3.97
N ILE A 59 -11.30 15.80 3.56
CA ILE A 59 -10.57 14.74 4.22
C ILE A 59 -9.30 15.34 4.80
N VAL A 60 -9.13 15.26 6.11
CA VAL A 60 -7.89 15.65 6.77
C VAL A 60 -7.07 14.43 7.13
N TYR A 61 -5.74 14.53 7.06
CA TYR A 61 -4.82 13.48 7.49
C TYR A 61 -3.52 14.07 8.04
N CYS A 62 -2.82 13.26 8.81
CA CYS A 62 -1.46 13.54 9.27
C CYS A 62 -0.55 12.33 9.02
N GLU A 63 0.42 12.03 9.88
CA GLU A 63 1.40 10.97 9.62
C GLU A 63 0.77 9.57 9.78
N ASP A 64 0.22 9.28 10.98
CA ASP A 64 -0.30 7.96 11.35
C ASP A 64 -1.29 8.05 12.53
N TYR A 65 -1.69 6.89 13.07
CA TYR A 65 -2.59 6.78 14.24
C TYR A 65 -2.05 7.38 15.54
N GLN A 66 -0.75 7.63 15.67
CA GLN A 66 -0.14 8.22 16.86
C GLN A 66 -0.19 9.76 16.81
N CYS A 67 -0.38 10.30 15.62
CA CYS A 67 -0.47 11.73 15.37
C CYS A 67 -1.89 12.25 15.67
N ASP A 68 -2.02 13.22 16.58
CA ASP A 68 -3.32 13.80 16.98
C ASP A 68 -3.73 15.03 16.15
N LEU A 69 -2.96 15.43 15.14
CA LEU A 69 -3.21 16.67 14.40
C LEU A 69 -4.45 16.55 13.50
N SER A 70 -4.66 15.41 12.82
CA SER A 70 -5.80 15.27 11.92
C SER A 70 -7.15 15.21 12.65
N PRO A 71 -7.35 14.46 13.74
CA PRO A 71 -8.62 14.51 14.46
C PRO A 71 -8.90 15.89 15.05
N ARG A 72 -7.86 16.61 15.51
CA ARG A 72 -8.02 17.99 15.99
C ARG A 72 -8.39 18.95 14.88
N ALA A 73 -7.80 18.82 13.69
CA ALA A 73 -8.14 19.61 12.52
C ALA A 73 -9.57 19.33 12.05
N ALA A 74 -9.99 18.09 12.04
CA ALA A 74 -11.33 17.69 11.66
C ALA A 74 -12.39 18.34 12.58
N VAL A 75 -12.20 18.26 13.89
CA VAL A 75 -13.08 18.94 14.87
C VAL A 75 -13.05 20.46 14.66
N ARG A 76 -11.86 21.03 14.39
CA ARG A 76 -11.74 22.47 14.16
C ARG A 76 -12.52 22.93 12.94
N LEU A 77 -12.46 22.18 11.83
CA LEU A 77 -13.22 22.48 10.62
C LEU A 77 -14.74 22.39 10.86
N GLU A 78 -15.22 21.38 11.59
CA GLU A 78 -16.64 21.32 11.96
C GLU A 78 -17.09 22.54 12.79
N LEU A 79 -16.29 22.97 13.76
CA LEU A 79 -16.56 24.18 14.55
C LEU A 79 -16.56 25.47 13.70
N LEU A 80 -15.84 25.47 12.60
CA LEU A 80 -15.81 26.58 11.61
C LEU A 80 -16.95 26.49 10.59
N GLY A 81 -17.84 25.48 10.69
CA GLY A 81 -19.07 25.39 9.90
C GLY A 81 -19.02 24.40 8.73
N PHE A 82 -17.91 23.73 8.50
CA PHE A 82 -17.84 22.65 7.51
C PHE A 82 -18.63 21.43 7.97
N LYS A 83 -19.44 20.83 7.10
CA LYS A 83 -20.40 19.77 7.48
C LYS A 83 -20.00 18.38 7.08
N ASP A 84 -19.17 18.23 6.05
CA ASP A 84 -18.78 16.94 5.49
C ASP A 84 -17.27 16.73 5.66
N VAL A 85 -16.86 16.53 6.92
CA VAL A 85 -15.46 16.41 7.31
C VAL A 85 -15.14 14.97 7.72
N TYR A 86 -14.07 14.45 7.16
CA TYR A 86 -13.55 13.10 7.40
C TYR A 86 -12.13 13.16 7.97
N ASP A 87 -11.87 12.31 8.96
CA ASP A 87 -10.53 12.07 9.49
C ASP A 87 -9.98 10.74 8.94
N TYR A 88 -8.89 10.82 8.20
CA TYR A 88 -8.10 9.66 7.78
C TYR A 88 -6.99 9.43 8.79
N ALA A 89 -7.34 8.87 9.94
CA ALA A 89 -6.43 8.69 11.08
C ALA A 89 -5.24 7.76 10.80
N ALA A 90 -5.38 6.79 9.88
CA ALA A 90 -4.28 5.92 9.47
C ALA A 90 -3.18 6.68 8.68
N GLY A 91 -3.51 7.81 8.11
CA GLY A 91 -2.62 8.82 7.59
C GLY A 91 -1.71 8.39 6.44
N LYS A 92 -0.64 9.16 6.26
CA LYS A 92 0.34 9.02 5.18
C LYS A 92 1.07 7.67 5.23
N VAL A 93 1.36 7.16 6.42
CA VAL A 93 2.05 5.87 6.59
C VAL A 93 1.24 4.70 6.01
N ASP A 94 -0.07 4.63 6.28
CA ASP A 94 -0.94 3.59 5.68
C ASP A 94 -1.03 3.72 4.15
N TRP A 95 -1.13 4.96 3.65
CA TRP A 95 -1.19 5.24 2.21
C TRP A 95 0.06 4.73 1.48
N LYS A 96 1.24 5.09 2.00
CA LYS A 96 2.54 4.66 1.48
C LYS A 96 2.74 3.15 1.56
N ALA A 97 2.43 2.57 2.73
CA ALA A 97 2.53 1.13 2.96
C ALA A 97 1.66 0.31 2.01
N SER A 98 0.63 0.94 1.44
CA SER A 98 -0.27 0.34 0.44
C SER A 98 0.14 0.62 -1.01
N GLY A 99 1.31 1.23 -1.24
CA GLY A 99 1.84 1.51 -2.57
C GLY A 99 1.05 2.55 -3.35
N LEU A 100 0.29 3.39 -2.67
CA LEU A 100 -0.51 4.44 -3.31
C LEU A 100 0.35 5.67 -3.62
N PRO A 101 -0.03 6.48 -4.62
CA PRO A 101 0.81 7.56 -5.13
C PRO A 101 1.02 8.67 -4.12
N THR A 102 2.27 9.13 -4.01
CA THR A 102 2.71 10.28 -3.24
C THR A 102 3.52 11.23 -4.11
N GLU A 103 3.62 12.49 -3.70
CA GLU A 103 4.39 13.57 -4.30
C GLU A 103 5.29 14.22 -3.26
N GLY A 104 6.35 14.90 -3.71
CA GLY A 104 7.28 15.62 -2.85
C GLY A 104 8.73 15.49 -3.29
N LYS A 105 9.64 16.11 -2.54
CA LYS A 105 11.08 16.16 -2.84
C LYS A 105 11.83 14.88 -2.44
N GLU A 106 11.28 14.12 -1.47
CA GLU A 106 11.92 12.96 -0.85
C GLU A 106 11.17 11.64 -1.12
N VAL A 107 10.37 11.60 -2.18
CA VAL A 107 9.64 10.38 -2.56
C VAL A 107 10.62 9.28 -2.95
N ASP A 108 10.67 8.21 -2.15
CA ASP A 108 11.47 7.04 -2.51
C ASP A 108 10.82 6.27 -3.67
N THR A 109 11.50 6.24 -4.79
CA THR A 109 11.08 5.51 -6.00
C THR A 109 11.58 4.06 -6.03
N LYS A 110 12.52 3.69 -5.14
CA LYS A 110 13.15 2.37 -5.08
C LYS A 110 12.56 1.50 -4.00
N THR A 111 11.24 1.32 -4.05
CA THR A 111 10.51 0.48 -3.10
C THR A 111 10.01 -0.80 -3.76
N ILE A 112 9.91 -1.88 -2.98
CA ILE A 112 9.45 -3.17 -3.49
C ILE A 112 8.03 -3.12 -4.07
N GLY A 113 7.16 -2.27 -3.55
CA GLY A 113 5.77 -2.14 -4.03
C GLY A 113 5.66 -1.53 -5.42
N ARG A 114 6.61 -0.66 -5.80
CA ARG A 114 6.67 -0.08 -7.14
C ARG A 114 7.18 -1.08 -8.18
N MET A 115 7.97 -2.05 -7.74
CA MET A 115 8.60 -3.05 -8.60
C MET A 115 7.93 -4.41 -8.53
N ALA A 116 7.07 -4.65 -7.55
CA ALA A 116 6.38 -5.93 -7.39
C ALA A 116 5.59 -6.30 -8.65
N ARG A 117 5.80 -7.51 -9.12
CA ARG A 117 5.04 -8.12 -10.21
C ARG A 117 3.63 -8.46 -9.73
N ARG A 118 2.64 -8.12 -10.54
CA ARG A 118 1.22 -8.31 -10.24
C ARG A 118 0.61 -9.52 -10.94
N ASP A 119 1.39 -10.19 -11.78
CA ASP A 119 1.01 -11.35 -12.57
C ASP A 119 1.27 -12.68 -11.86
N VAL A 120 1.59 -12.64 -10.55
CA VAL A 120 1.73 -13.84 -9.74
C VAL A 120 0.42 -14.63 -9.71
N PRO A 121 0.44 -15.95 -9.93
CA PRO A 121 -0.74 -16.79 -9.79
C PRO A 121 -1.33 -16.69 -8.39
N THR A 122 -2.65 -16.59 -8.34
CA THR A 122 -3.41 -16.61 -7.07
C THR A 122 -4.41 -17.76 -7.09
N CYS A 123 -4.84 -18.20 -5.91
CA CYS A 123 -5.88 -19.20 -5.75
C CYS A 123 -6.70 -18.96 -4.48
N ARG A 124 -7.86 -19.60 -4.41
CA ARG A 124 -8.66 -19.71 -3.19
C ARG A 124 -8.37 -21.04 -2.49
N MET A 125 -8.77 -21.12 -1.22
CA MET A 125 -8.51 -22.32 -0.39
C MET A 125 -9.19 -23.59 -0.90
N ASP A 126 -10.31 -23.45 -1.59
CA ASP A 126 -11.12 -24.55 -2.15
C ASP A 126 -10.74 -24.94 -3.59
N GLU A 127 -9.74 -24.29 -4.18
CA GLU A 127 -9.22 -24.67 -5.49
C GLU A 127 -8.26 -25.87 -5.40
N ARG A 128 -8.24 -26.69 -6.46
CA ARG A 128 -7.32 -27.81 -6.59
C ARG A 128 -5.89 -27.36 -6.87
N VAL A 129 -4.94 -27.96 -6.17
CA VAL A 129 -3.50 -27.68 -6.36
C VAL A 129 -3.07 -27.97 -7.81
N SER A 130 -3.63 -28.98 -8.49
CA SER A 130 -3.34 -29.28 -9.91
C SER A 130 -3.60 -28.08 -10.82
N ASP A 131 -4.72 -27.39 -10.61
CA ASP A 131 -5.15 -26.26 -11.46
C ASP A 131 -4.26 -25.02 -11.20
N VAL A 132 -3.86 -24.86 -9.94
CA VAL A 132 -2.89 -23.81 -9.53
C VAL A 132 -1.52 -24.10 -10.15
N ALA A 133 -1.07 -25.37 -10.12
CA ALA A 133 0.19 -25.80 -10.72
C ALA A 133 0.24 -25.55 -12.24
N GLU A 134 -0.89 -25.70 -12.94
CA GLU A 134 -0.98 -25.34 -14.37
C GLU A 134 -0.79 -23.85 -14.58
N ARG A 135 -1.43 -23.00 -13.76
CA ARG A 135 -1.25 -21.54 -13.83
C ARG A 135 0.20 -21.14 -13.53
N MET A 136 0.83 -21.75 -12.51
CA MET A 136 2.24 -21.50 -12.19
C MET A 136 3.15 -21.83 -13.37
N ARG A 137 2.96 -23.01 -14.00
CA ARG A 137 3.75 -23.40 -15.20
C ARG A 137 3.52 -22.47 -16.39
N ALA A 138 2.26 -22.07 -16.63
CA ALA A 138 1.92 -21.19 -17.75
C ALA A 138 2.52 -19.79 -17.62
N THR A 139 2.70 -19.31 -16.39
CA THR A 139 3.22 -17.97 -16.09
C THR A 139 4.69 -17.94 -15.70
N GLY A 140 5.32 -19.12 -15.51
CA GLY A 140 6.73 -19.24 -15.13
C GLY A 140 7.01 -18.89 -13.66
N TRP A 141 6.01 -18.96 -12.80
CA TRP A 141 6.16 -18.73 -11.37
C TRP A 141 6.39 -20.03 -10.60
N ASP A 142 7.27 -19.98 -9.60
CA ASP A 142 7.52 -21.11 -8.68
C ASP A 142 6.61 -21.06 -7.45
N ILE A 143 5.76 -20.05 -7.34
CA ILE A 143 4.78 -19.89 -6.26
C ILE A 143 3.41 -19.45 -6.78
N ALA A 144 2.38 -19.72 -5.99
CA ALA A 144 1.07 -19.08 -6.07
C ALA A 144 0.66 -18.59 -4.67
N VAL A 145 -0.05 -17.46 -4.62
CA VAL A 145 -0.51 -16.88 -3.35
C VAL A 145 -1.95 -17.30 -3.09
N VAL A 146 -2.20 -17.87 -1.91
CA VAL A 146 -3.54 -18.27 -1.47
C VAL A 146 -4.23 -17.08 -0.81
N LEU A 147 -5.41 -16.74 -1.29
CA LEU A 147 -6.17 -15.56 -0.88
C LEU A 147 -7.50 -15.96 -0.23
N ALA A 148 -7.84 -15.29 0.87
CA ALA A 148 -9.18 -15.25 1.44
C ALA A 148 -10.04 -14.16 0.78
N GLU A 149 -11.28 -13.98 1.27
CA GLU A 149 -12.16 -12.90 0.84
C GLU A 149 -11.47 -11.54 1.01
N GLY A 150 -11.72 -10.62 0.07
CA GLY A 150 -11.06 -9.30 0.05
C GLY A 150 -9.60 -9.35 -0.39
N ASP A 151 -9.17 -10.43 -1.05
CA ASP A 151 -7.80 -10.65 -1.55
C ASP A 151 -6.72 -10.64 -0.44
N ILE A 152 -7.12 -11.03 0.77
CA ILE A 152 -6.23 -11.13 1.92
C ILE A 152 -5.31 -12.35 1.75
N VAL A 153 -4.00 -12.15 1.90
CA VAL A 153 -2.99 -13.20 1.84
C VAL A 153 -3.11 -14.11 3.08
N VAL A 154 -3.41 -15.38 2.86
CA VAL A 154 -3.53 -16.38 3.95
C VAL A 154 -2.52 -17.51 3.84
N GLY A 155 -1.99 -17.78 2.64
CA GLY A 155 -1.04 -18.87 2.42
C GLY A 155 -0.27 -18.73 1.12
N GLU A 156 0.59 -19.72 0.88
CA GLU A 156 1.29 -19.88 -0.39
C GLU A 156 1.38 -21.36 -0.79
N ILE A 157 1.35 -21.62 -2.09
CA ILE A 157 1.65 -22.89 -2.71
C ILE A 157 2.97 -22.74 -3.45
N ASP A 158 4.01 -23.44 -3.01
CA ASP A 158 5.27 -23.52 -3.75
C ASP A 158 5.29 -24.70 -4.73
N LYS A 159 6.33 -24.74 -5.55
CA LYS A 159 6.52 -25.81 -6.55
C LYS A 159 6.53 -27.20 -5.93
N ARG A 160 7.13 -27.36 -4.74
CA ARG A 160 7.18 -28.62 -4.03
C ARG A 160 5.78 -29.10 -3.62
N ILE A 161 4.97 -28.22 -3.03
CA ILE A 161 3.57 -28.54 -2.68
C ILE A 161 2.77 -28.88 -3.94
N ALA A 162 2.97 -28.13 -5.02
CA ALA A 162 2.30 -28.36 -6.29
C ALA A 162 2.61 -29.73 -6.91
N GLU A 163 3.83 -30.25 -6.69
CA GLU A 163 4.28 -31.57 -7.16
C GLU A 163 3.81 -32.71 -6.22
N GLU A 164 3.90 -32.51 -4.90
CA GLU A 164 3.62 -33.56 -3.90
C GLU A 164 2.12 -33.75 -3.65
N HIS A 165 1.29 -32.69 -3.79
CA HIS A 165 -0.13 -32.70 -3.39
C HIS A 165 -1.12 -32.28 -4.50
N PRO A 166 -0.99 -32.73 -5.77
CA PRO A 166 -1.77 -32.22 -6.89
C PRO A 166 -3.29 -32.44 -6.77
N ARG A 167 -3.72 -33.38 -5.94
CA ARG A 167 -5.13 -33.78 -5.78
C ARG A 167 -5.81 -33.15 -4.57
N GLU A 168 -5.07 -32.43 -3.76
CA GLU A 168 -5.58 -31.77 -2.56
C GLU A 168 -6.14 -30.39 -2.90
N ASP A 169 -6.96 -29.86 -2.01
CA ASP A 169 -7.37 -28.45 -2.05
C ASP A 169 -6.27 -27.58 -1.44
N CYS A 170 -6.06 -26.38 -1.99
CA CYS A 170 -4.99 -25.47 -1.58
C CYS A 170 -4.99 -25.19 -0.08
N GLY A 171 -6.16 -25.02 0.52
CA GLY A 171 -6.30 -24.76 1.95
C GLY A 171 -5.82 -25.87 2.87
N ASN A 172 -5.76 -27.13 2.37
CA ASN A 172 -5.32 -28.25 3.17
C ASN A 172 -3.79 -28.40 3.21
N VAL A 173 -3.09 -27.85 2.23
CA VAL A 173 -1.64 -28.13 2.02
C VAL A 173 -0.79 -26.86 1.89
N MET A 174 -1.41 -25.69 1.83
CA MET A 174 -0.68 -24.43 1.75
C MET A 174 0.25 -24.22 2.94
N LYS A 175 1.33 -23.48 2.73
CA LYS A 175 2.08 -22.91 3.84
C LYS A 175 1.29 -21.73 4.37
N GLU A 176 0.82 -21.82 5.62
CA GLU A 176 0.04 -20.79 6.27
C GLU A 176 0.90 -19.60 6.70
N GLY A 177 0.29 -18.41 6.67
CA GLY A 177 0.86 -17.18 7.20
C GLY A 177 2.24 -16.82 6.63
N PRO A 178 2.42 -16.77 5.31
CA PRO A 178 3.69 -16.38 4.73
C PRO A 178 4.06 -14.96 5.18
N SER A 179 5.37 -14.68 5.29
CA SER A 179 5.85 -13.34 5.61
C SER A 179 5.46 -12.37 4.49
N THR A 180 4.80 -11.27 4.85
CA THR A 180 4.46 -10.21 3.92
C THR A 180 5.20 -8.91 4.26
N TYR A 181 5.45 -8.10 3.25
CA TYR A 181 6.14 -6.83 3.37
C TYR A 181 5.27 -5.69 2.83
N ARG A 182 5.49 -4.49 3.36
CA ARG A 182 4.74 -3.30 2.90
C ARG A 182 5.36 -2.71 1.64
N ALA A 183 4.52 -2.08 0.82
CA ALA A 183 4.94 -1.57 -0.49
C ALA A 183 6.05 -0.51 -0.41
N ASN A 184 6.10 0.25 0.67
CA ASN A 184 7.09 1.31 0.90
C ASN A 184 8.45 0.84 1.41
N VAL A 185 8.66 -0.48 1.56
CA VAL A 185 9.97 -1.02 1.99
C VAL A 185 11.01 -0.76 0.89
N PRO A 186 12.15 -0.11 1.22
CA PRO A 186 13.24 0.10 0.28
C PRO A 186 13.88 -1.22 -0.17
N ILE A 187 14.38 -1.26 -1.40
CA ILE A 187 15.05 -2.45 -1.95
C ILE A 187 16.25 -2.87 -1.10
N ASP A 188 17.05 -1.91 -0.65
CA ASP A 188 18.24 -2.18 0.16
C ASP A 188 17.90 -2.83 1.52
N GLU A 189 16.73 -2.53 2.06
CA GLU A 189 16.25 -3.14 3.32
C GLU A 189 15.75 -4.57 3.13
N ILE A 190 15.13 -4.88 1.99
CA ILE A 190 14.58 -6.22 1.71
C ILE A 190 15.65 -7.20 1.26
N GLU A 191 16.71 -6.75 0.57
CA GLU A 191 17.73 -7.61 -0.02
C GLU A 191 18.35 -8.61 0.97
N PRO A 192 18.76 -8.23 2.20
CA PRO A 192 19.29 -9.19 3.16
C PRO A 192 18.28 -10.28 3.56
N LYS A 193 16.98 -9.97 3.54
CA LYS A 193 15.89 -10.88 3.91
C LYS A 193 15.63 -11.91 2.79
N LEU A 194 15.87 -11.52 1.54
CA LEU A 194 15.74 -12.41 0.36
C LEU A 194 16.89 -13.42 0.19
N LYS A 195 17.86 -13.47 1.10
CA LYS A 195 18.92 -14.50 1.06
C LYS A 195 18.42 -15.92 1.31
N LYS A 196 17.25 -16.05 1.97
CA LYS A 196 16.63 -17.34 2.30
C LYS A 196 15.43 -17.69 1.41
N THR A 197 14.81 -16.67 0.82
CA THR A 197 13.65 -16.79 -0.07
C THR A 197 13.92 -15.90 -1.27
N ASP A 198 13.76 -16.38 -2.48
CA ASP A 198 14.05 -15.62 -3.69
C ASP A 198 12.96 -14.56 -4.01
N TYR A 199 11.97 -14.41 -3.14
CA TYR A 199 10.85 -13.49 -3.32
C TYR A 199 10.33 -12.90 -1.99
N ALA A 200 9.58 -11.82 -2.11
CA ALA A 200 8.81 -11.18 -1.03
C ALA A 200 7.37 -10.95 -1.48
N ILE A 201 6.40 -11.46 -0.75
CA ILE A 201 4.99 -11.15 -0.96
C ILE A 201 4.74 -9.74 -0.43
N VAL A 202 4.21 -8.87 -1.29
CA VAL A 202 3.91 -7.47 -0.94
C VAL A 202 2.42 -7.31 -0.70
N SER A 203 2.06 -6.78 0.46
CA SER A 203 0.66 -6.58 0.86
C SER A 203 0.40 -5.20 1.46
N THR A 204 -0.87 -4.80 1.49
CA THR A 204 -1.34 -3.61 2.20
C THR A 204 -1.29 -3.81 3.72
N THR A 205 -1.53 -2.74 4.48
CA THR A 205 -1.70 -2.81 5.95
C THR A 205 -2.89 -3.68 6.37
N SER A 206 -3.89 -3.85 5.50
CA SER A 206 -5.03 -4.74 5.70
C SER A 206 -4.75 -6.19 5.29
N GLY A 207 -3.56 -6.49 4.73
CA GLY A 207 -3.17 -7.84 4.28
C GLY A 207 -3.57 -8.17 2.84
N GLU A 208 -4.16 -7.23 2.07
CA GLU A 208 -4.51 -7.42 0.67
C GLU A 208 -3.25 -7.57 -0.20
N LEU A 209 -3.23 -8.52 -1.11
CA LEU A 209 -2.09 -8.75 -2.02
C LEU A 209 -1.88 -7.54 -2.95
N LEU A 210 -0.65 -7.05 -3.01
CA LEU A 210 -0.22 -6.03 -3.99
C LEU A 210 0.63 -6.63 -5.11
N GLY A 211 1.27 -7.76 -4.87
CA GLY A 211 2.12 -8.46 -5.83
C GLY A 211 3.26 -9.20 -5.15
N VAL A 212 4.23 -9.64 -5.93
CA VAL A 212 5.44 -10.32 -5.46
C VAL A 212 6.68 -9.64 -6.04
N PHE A 213 7.62 -9.32 -5.17
CA PHE A 213 8.92 -8.79 -5.54
C PHE A 213 9.93 -9.93 -5.54
N GLU A 214 10.64 -10.13 -6.66
CA GLU A 214 11.61 -11.19 -6.84
C GLU A 214 13.05 -10.67 -6.71
N ARG A 215 13.93 -11.47 -6.11
CA ARG A 215 15.34 -11.14 -5.93
C ARG A 215 16.07 -10.78 -7.23
N GLN A 216 15.71 -11.42 -8.34
CA GLN A 216 16.31 -11.10 -9.66
C GLN A 216 16.10 -9.64 -10.07
N GLN A 217 15.00 -9.00 -9.65
CA GLN A 217 14.72 -7.59 -9.94
C GLN A 217 15.75 -6.65 -9.30
N ILE A 218 16.38 -7.03 -8.19
CA ILE A 218 17.50 -6.27 -7.58
C ILE A 218 18.70 -6.21 -8.53
N VAL A 219 19.02 -7.35 -9.17
CA VAL A 219 20.15 -7.44 -10.09
C VAL A 219 19.90 -6.62 -11.35
N GLU A 220 18.67 -6.64 -11.85
CA GLU A 220 18.26 -5.86 -13.03
C GLU A 220 18.35 -4.36 -12.73
N THR A 221 17.80 -3.89 -11.62
CA THR A 221 17.87 -2.47 -11.21
C THR A 221 19.30 -1.98 -11.10
N ARG A 222 20.18 -2.75 -10.44
CA ARG A 222 21.59 -2.37 -10.30
C ARG A 222 22.35 -2.32 -11.62
N ARG A 223 21.99 -3.17 -12.58
CA ARG A 223 22.56 -3.12 -13.95
C ARG A 223 22.14 -1.86 -14.70
N GLU A 224 20.87 -1.49 -14.60
CA GLU A 224 20.35 -0.27 -15.21
C GLU A 224 21.02 0.98 -14.64
N GLU A 225 21.22 1.04 -13.32
CA GLU A 225 21.92 2.13 -12.62
C GLU A 225 23.38 2.25 -13.07
N ALA A 226 24.08 1.12 -13.15
CA ALA A 226 25.47 1.10 -13.60
C ALA A 226 25.62 1.60 -15.05
N MET A 227 24.64 1.28 -15.91
CA MET A 227 24.61 1.76 -17.29
C MET A 227 24.25 3.26 -17.38
N ALA A 228 23.37 3.75 -16.53
CA ALA A 228 22.96 5.16 -16.51
C ALA A 228 24.07 6.08 -15.93
N GLY A 229 24.83 5.60 -14.93
CA GLY A 229 25.95 6.34 -14.33
C GLY A 229 27.23 6.39 -15.20
N SER A 230 27.25 5.66 -16.32
CA SER A 230 28.38 5.61 -17.26
C SER A 230 28.22 6.55 -18.48
N ARG A 231 27.18 7.37 -18.49
CA ARG A 231 26.90 8.40 -19.50
C ARG A 231 27.08 9.79 -18.91
#